data_0942b35e071f0d09f633a0a1185e1d65
#
_entry.id   0942b35e071f0d09f633a0a1185e1d65
#
_cell.length_a   1.000
_cell.length_b   1.000
_cell.length_c   1.000
_cell.angle_alpha   90.00
_cell.angle_beta   90.00
_cell.angle_gamma   90.00
#
_symmetry.space_group_name_H-M   'P 1'
#
loop_
_entity.id
_entity.type
_entity.pdbx_description
1 polymer ?
#
loop_
_entity_poly.entity_id
_entity_poly.type
_entity_poly.pdbx_seq_one_letter_code
_entity_poly.pdbx_strand_id
1 'polypeptide(L)'
;MSEAARNTQGRVTVLHHLSDELLMSYAAGTLSEGWSIGVATHLSFCPGCRQRLSEFESIGGHFLDCEEVEGDETAGWEEIQKRLDVPISNVTAIAVRSDPLLPQPLLAYVDAAGGLRWRSLGGGASQMKVPTSDSSTVVRLLKIPAGKPVPEHGHSGRELTLVLAGSFGDSVSIFNRGDVELADDDLTHQPKATPGEDCICLAITEAPLRFTSRIVRFIQPFLGI
;
A
#
# COMPACT_ATOMS: atom_id res chain seq x y z
N MET A 1 -31.85 -19.81 13.91
CA MET A 1 -32.02 -18.36 13.88
C MET A 1 -30.68 -17.78 14.28
N SER A 2 -29.86 -17.48 13.31
CA SER A 2 -28.49 -16.95 13.53
C SER A 2 -28.56 -15.43 13.37
N GLU A 3 -28.34 -14.74 14.45
CA GLU A 3 -28.26 -13.28 14.56
C GLU A 3 -26.90 -12.85 14.00
N ALA A 4 -26.87 -12.56 12.68
CA ALA A 4 -25.72 -11.92 12.07
C ALA A 4 -25.60 -10.52 12.66
N ALA A 5 -24.60 -10.32 13.52
CA ALA A 5 -24.25 -9.05 14.14
C ALA A 5 -24.09 -7.97 13.05
N ARG A 6 -25.05 -7.03 13.03
CA ARG A 6 -24.90 -5.76 12.30
C ARG A 6 -23.80 -4.96 12.97
N ASN A 7 -22.61 -4.95 12.36
CA ASN A 7 -21.53 -4.06 12.75
C ASN A 7 -21.92 -2.62 12.38
N THR A 8 -22.42 -1.89 13.37
CA THR A 8 -22.75 -0.47 13.31
C THR A 8 -21.48 0.34 13.52
N GLN A 9 -20.72 0.54 12.48
CA GLN A 9 -19.71 1.61 12.25
C GLN A 9 -18.69 1.05 11.27
N GLY A 10 -18.75 1.33 9.98
CA GLY A 10 -17.86 0.95 8.88
C GLY A 10 -16.37 0.61 9.17
N ARG A 11 -16.11 -0.10 10.26
CA ARG A 11 -14.78 -0.51 10.70
C ARG A 11 -14.35 -1.72 9.87
N VAL A 12 -13.34 -1.53 9.05
CA VAL A 12 -12.66 -2.62 8.35
C VAL A 12 -12.02 -3.53 9.40
N THR A 13 -12.35 -4.83 9.37
CA THR A 13 -11.66 -5.83 10.20
C THR A 13 -10.55 -6.41 9.33
N VAL A 14 -9.31 -6.13 9.69
CA VAL A 14 -8.11 -6.65 9.03
C VAL A 14 -7.69 -7.93 9.71
N LEU A 15 -7.47 -8.99 8.91
CA LEU A 15 -7.05 -10.32 9.39
C LEU A 15 -5.61 -10.65 8.98
N HIS A 16 -5.13 -10.10 7.87
CA HIS A 16 -3.79 -10.33 7.34
C HIS A 16 -2.99 -9.03 7.46
N HIS A 17 -1.93 -9.09 8.25
CA HIS A 17 -1.14 -7.94 8.71
C HIS A 17 0.21 -7.87 8.01
N LEU A 18 0.84 -6.69 8.04
CA LEU A 18 2.24 -6.52 7.66
C LEU A 18 3.16 -7.27 8.64
N SER A 19 4.28 -7.79 8.13
CA SER A 19 5.31 -8.38 8.97
C SER A 19 6.02 -7.32 9.82
N ASP A 20 6.59 -7.74 10.95
CA ASP A 20 7.41 -6.88 11.80
C ASP A 20 8.63 -6.33 11.04
N GLU A 21 9.21 -7.12 10.13
CA GLU A 21 10.31 -6.69 9.27
C GLU A 21 9.93 -5.47 8.42
N LEU A 22 8.76 -5.50 7.77
CA LEU A 22 8.30 -4.38 6.96
C LEU A 22 7.96 -3.15 7.81
N LEU A 23 7.32 -3.34 8.96
CA LEU A 23 6.98 -2.24 9.86
C LEU A 23 8.23 -1.60 10.45
N MET A 24 9.24 -2.40 10.83
CA MET A 24 10.52 -1.90 11.33
C MET A 24 11.30 -1.14 10.24
N SER A 25 11.34 -1.69 9.03
CA SER A 25 11.99 -1.03 7.89
C SER A 25 11.29 0.28 7.52
N TYR A 26 9.95 0.34 7.66
CA TYR A 26 9.19 1.56 7.48
C TYR A 26 9.50 2.59 8.56
N ALA A 27 9.53 2.20 9.85
CA ALA A 27 9.92 3.07 10.97
C ALA A 27 11.33 3.64 10.80
N ALA A 28 12.25 2.83 10.29
CA ALA A 28 13.64 3.23 10.02
C ALA A 28 13.81 4.07 8.74
N GLY A 29 12.75 4.25 7.93
CA GLY A 29 12.83 5.00 6.68
C GLY A 29 13.68 4.33 5.59
N THR A 30 13.88 3.01 5.64
CA THR A 30 14.77 2.26 4.73
C THR A 30 14.04 1.59 3.57
N LEU A 31 12.69 1.64 3.54
CA LEU A 31 11.91 1.10 2.44
C LEU A 31 12.01 2.00 1.21
N SER A 32 11.94 1.40 0.01
CA SER A 32 11.73 2.14 -1.22
C SER A 32 10.35 2.82 -1.23
N GLU A 33 10.16 3.80 -2.11
CA GLU A 33 8.93 4.59 -2.16
C GLU A 33 7.69 3.71 -2.38
N GLY A 34 7.75 2.75 -3.30
CA GLY A 34 6.61 1.87 -3.56
C GLY A 34 6.21 1.03 -2.35
N TRP A 35 7.18 0.43 -1.63
CA TRP A 35 6.91 -0.29 -0.39
C TRP A 35 6.34 0.63 0.69
N SER A 36 6.89 1.84 0.81
CA SER A 36 6.40 2.85 1.76
C SER A 36 4.94 3.24 1.49
N ILE A 37 4.55 3.40 0.21
CA ILE A 37 3.15 3.65 -0.17
C ILE A 37 2.24 2.48 0.26
N GLY A 38 2.67 1.23 0.01
CA GLY A 38 1.91 0.04 0.41
C GLY A 38 1.69 -0.04 1.91
N VAL A 39 2.78 0.09 2.68
CA VAL A 39 2.73 0.09 4.14
C VAL A 39 1.84 1.22 4.68
N ALA A 40 2.07 2.47 4.26
CA ALA A 40 1.29 3.62 4.71
C ALA A 40 -0.20 3.49 4.36
N THR A 41 -0.51 2.92 3.19
CA THR A 41 -1.89 2.67 2.78
C THR A 41 -2.55 1.62 3.67
N HIS A 42 -1.87 0.50 3.98
CA HIS A 42 -2.38 -0.51 4.91
C HIS A 42 -2.60 0.07 6.32
N LEU A 43 -1.67 0.88 6.81
CA LEU A 43 -1.78 1.54 8.11
C LEU A 43 -3.04 2.42 8.24
N SER A 44 -3.59 2.92 7.13
CA SER A 44 -4.85 3.66 7.16
C SER A 44 -6.05 2.76 7.56
N PHE A 45 -5.99 1.47 7.27
CA PHE A 45 -7.04 0.49 7.58
C PHE A 45 -6.80 -0.24 8.90
N CYS A 46 -5.54 -0.52 9.25
CA CYS A 46 -5.18 -1.43 10.33
C CYS A 46 -4.69 -0.73 11.60
N PRO A 47 -5.52 -0.60 12.65
CA PRO A 47 -5.07 -0.03 13.92
C PRO A 47 -4.04 -0.90 14.65
N GLY A 48 -4.08 -2.24 14.47
CA GLY A 48 -3.09 -3.14 15.05
C GLY A 48 -1.68 -2.90 14.51
N CYS A 49 -1.54 -2.76 13.19
CA CYS A 49 -0.24 -2.43 12.60
C CYS A 49 0.23 -1.01 12.96
N ARG A 50 -0.69 -0.03 13.12
CA ARG A 50 -0.31 1.31 13.64
C ARG A 50 0.24 1.23 15.07
N GLN A 51 -0.38 0.44 15.92
CA GLN A 51 0.14 0.25 17.29
C GLN A 51 1.52 -0.41 17.25
N ARG A 52 1.68 -1.44 16.44
CA ARG A 52 2.97 -2.15 16.30
C ARG A 52 4.07 -1.24 15.73
N LEU A 53 3.72 -0.39 14.75
CA LEU A 53 4.65 0.62 14.23
C LEU A 53 5.10 1.59 15.33
N SER A 54 4.18 2.08 16.14
CA SER A 54 4.51 3.01 17.24
C SER A 54 5.50 2.40 18.25
N GLU A 55 5.49 1.08 18.45
CA GLU A 55 6.47 0.38 19.28
C GLU A 55 7.88 0.46 18.66
N PHE A 56 8.01 0.26 17.34
CA PHE A 56 9.29 0.39 16.63
C PHE A 56 9.78 1.83 16.59
N GLU A 57 8.89 2.80 16.36
CA GLU A 57 9.22 4.24 16.40
C GLU A 57 9.72 4.66 17.79
N SER A 58 9.15 4.10 18.85
CA SER A 58 9.59 4.37 20.24
C SER A 58 11.00 3.86 20.51
N ILE A 59 11.39 2.73 19.91
CA ILE A 59 12.78 2.22 19.97
C ILE A 59 13.73 3.20 19.27
N GLY A 60 13.37 3.66 18.07
CA GLY A 60 14.14 4.68 17.33
C GLY A 60 14.29 5.98 18.10
N GLY A 61 13.20 6.45 18.71
CA GLY A 61 13.21 7.63 19.59
C GLY A 61 14.15 7.49 20.78
N HIS A 62 14.18 6.31 21.41
CA HIS A 62 15.12 6.06 22.51
C HIS A 62 16.58 6.18 22.07
N PHE A 63 16.94 5.68 20.88
CA PHE A 63 18.31 5.88 20.37
C PHE A 63 18.63 7.36 20.15
N LEU A 64 17.67 8.12 19.63
CA LEU A 64 17.84 9.57 19.45
C LEU A 64 18.07 10.30 20.77
N ASP A 65 17.34 9.91 21.83
CA ASP A 65 17.49 10.48 23.18
C ASP A 65 18.84 10.15 23.82
N CYS A 66 19.50 9.08 23.38
CA CYS A 66 20.82 8.66 23.88
C CYS A 66 21.99 9.34 23.16
N GLU A 67 21.74 10.03 22.02
CA GLU A 67 22.80 10.72 21.29
C GLU A 67 23.22 12.02 22.02
N GLU A 68 24.52 12.16 22.29
CA GLU A 68 25.08 13.39 22.82
C GLU A 68 25.16 14.42 21.68
N VAL A 69 24.44 15.52 21.81
CA VAL A 69 24.48 16.62 20.84
C VAL A 69 25.69 17.51 21.16
N GLU A 70 26.70 17.51 20.29
CA GLU A 70 27.78 18.49 20.35
C GLU A 70 27.31 19.77 19.62
N GLY A 71 27.11 20.84 20.36
CA GLY A 71 26.75 22.14 19.77
C GLY A 71 26.10 23.11 20.75
N ASP A 72 25.90 24.35 20.29
CA ASP A 72 25.16 25.37 21.04
C ASP A 72 23.65 25.22 20.78
N GLU A 73 23.00 24.48 21.65
CA GLU A 73 21.54 24.25 21.59
C GLU A 73 20.75 25.56 21.64
N THR A 74 21.28 26.59 22.33
CA THR A 74 20.61 27.89 22.49
C THR A 74 20.55 28.64 21.15
N ALA A 75 21.63 28.66 20.41
CA ALA A 75 21.70 29.33 19.12
C ALA A 75 20.79 28.64 18.07
N GLY A 76 20.72 27.31 18.09
CA GLY A 76 19.81 26.53 17.24
C GLY A 76 18.35 26.84 17.53
N TRP A 77 17.97 26.92 18.80
CA TRP A 77 16.60 27.22 19.20
C TRP A 77 16.18 28.65 18.86
N GLU A 78 17.06 29.64 19.10
CA GLU A 78 16.80 31.04 18.73
C GLU A 78 16.54 31.21 17.22
N GLU A 79 17.28 30.51 16.38
CA GLU A 79 17.06 30.55 14.93
C GLU A 79 15.71 29.94 14.54
N ILE A 80 15.30 28.82 15.15
CA ILE A 80 13.97 28.23 14.94
C ILE A 80 12.88 29.20 15.39
N GLN A 81 13.00 29.81 16.57
CA GLN A 81 12.02 30.79 17.06
C GLN A 81 11.83 31.94 16.10
N LYS A 82 12.93 32.55 15.58
CA LYS A 82 12.84 33.62 14.58
C LYS A 82 12.05 33.22 13.33
N ARG A 83 12.16 31.95 12.92
CA ARG A 83 11.42 31.41 11.76
C ARG A 83 9.94 31.14 12.07
N LEU A 84 9.61 30.77 13.31
CA LEU A 84 8.23 30.57 13.76
C LEU A 84 7.47 31.91 13.90
N ASP A 85 8.17 33.00 14.26
CA ASP A 85 7.58 34.31 14.39
C ASP A 85 7.29 35.02 13.04
N VAL A 86 7.79 34.46 11.92
CA VAL A 86 7.47 34.98 10.59
C VAL A 86 6.00 34.66 10.26
N PRO A 87 5.16 35.72 10.00
CA PRO A 87 3.78 35.49 9.61
C PRO A 87 3.72 34.59 8.36
N ILE A 88 3.01 33.48 8.47
CA ILE A 88 2.78 32.58 7.32
C ILE A 88 1.79 33.30 6.39
N SER A 89 2.32 34.07 5.44
CA SER A 89 1.54 34.71 4.39
C SER A 89 1.11 33.63 3.39
N ASN A 90 -0.19 33.43 3.25
CA ASN A 90 -0.82 32.54 2.26
C ASN A 90 -0.62 31.03 2.49
N VAL A 91 -0.97 30.50 3.66
CA VAL A 91 -1.32 29.09 3.75
C VAL A 91 -2.67 28.92 3.06
N THR A 92 -2.66 28.61 1.78
CA THR A 92 -3.84 28.03 1.15
C THR A 92 -4.08 26.70 1.87
N ALA A 93 -5.14 26.61 2.65
CA ALA A 93 -5.55 25.34 3.25
C ALA A 93 -5.70 24.32 2.11
N ILE A 94 -4.77 23.37 2.04
CA ILE A 94 -4.90 22.26 1.11
C ILE A 94 -6.11 21.49 1.59
N ALA A 95 -7.22 21.59 0.84
CA ALA A 95 -8.40 20.81 1.12
C ALA A 95 -7.99 19.33 1.02
N VAL A 96 -7.89 18.66 2.16
CA VAL A 96 -7.58 17.22 2.20
C VAL A 96 -8.79 16.52 1.61
N ARG A 97 -8.64 16.11 0.34
CA ARG A 97 -9.64 15.30 -0.34
C ARG A 97 -9.67 13.92 0.32
N SER A 98 -10.84 13.40 0.59
CA SER A 98 -11.06 12.03 1.03
C SER A 98 -11.73 11.24 -0.08
N ASP A 99 -11.35 9.99 -0.24
CA ASP A 99 -11.92 9.05 -1.18
C ASP A 99 -12.19 7.73 -0.46
N PRO A 100 -13.37 7.12 -0.60
CA PRO A 100 -13.70 5.89 0.12
C PRO A 100 -12.89 4.67 -0.35
N LEU A 101 -12.36 4.72 -1.57
CA LEU A 101 -11.54 3.65 -2.17
C LEU A 101 -10.05 3.88 -1.92
N LEU A 102 -9.60 5.13 -2.07
CA LEU A 102 -8.18 5.50 -2.07
C LEU A 102 -7.86 6.31 -0.80
N PRO A 103 -7.36 5.67 0.27
CA PRO A 103 -6.90 6.41 1.44
C PRO A 103 -5.61 7.17 1.15
N GLN A 104 -5.30 8.17 1.97
CA GLN A 104 -3.98 8.80 1.97
C GLN A 104 -2.92 7.81 2.50
N PRO A 105 -1.67 7.81 1.95
CA PRO A 105 -1.16 8.75 0.94
C PRO A 105 -1.46 8.34 -0.52
N LEU A 106 -2.01 7.15 -0.78
CA LEU A 106 -2.25 6.63 -2.12
C LEU A 106 -3.07 7.60 -3.00
N LEU A 107 -4.08 8.25 -2.41
CA LEU A 107 -4.91 9.22 -3.13
C LEU A 107 -4.07 10.39 -3.70
N ALA A 108 -3.08 10.87 -2.95
CA ALA A 108 -2.21 11.96 -3.41
C ALA A 108 -1.39 11.55 -4.64
N TYR A 109 -0.87 10.32 -4.68
CA TYR A 109 -0.15 9.80 -5.85
C TYR A 109 -1.06 9.64 -7.07
N VAL A 110 -2.28 9.15 -6.87
CA VAL A 110 -3.27 9.03 -7.96
C VAL A 110 -3.69 10.39 -8.49
N ASP A 111 -3.90 11.37 -7.61
CA ASP A 111 -4.25 12.73 -8.01
C ASP A 111 -3.08 13.40 -8.77
N ALA A 112 -1.84 13.24 -8.33
CA ALA A 112 -0.65 13.73 -9.03
C ALA A 112 -0.50 13.11 -10.44
N ALA A 113 -0.96 11.86 -10.62
CA ALA A 113 -1.01 11.19 -11.92
C ALA A 113 -2.18 11.63 -12.82
N GLY A 114 -2.97 12.63 -12.39
CA GLY A 114 -4.13 13.15 -13.13
C GLY A 114 -5.42 12.39 -12.88
N GLY A 115 -5.52 11.72 -11.73
CA GLY A 115 -6.70 10.98 -11.26
C GLY A 115 -6.74 9.53 -11.71
N LEU A 116 -7.74 8.81 -11.23
CA LEU A 116 -7.89 7.37 -11.47
C LEU A 116 -8.23 7.08 -12.95
N ARG A 117 -7.31 6.40 -13.65
CA ARG A 117 -7.45 6.07 -15.07
C ARG A 117 -7.16 4.60 -15.33
N TRP A 118 -8.20 3.84 -15.59
CA TRP A 118 -8.10 2.42 -15.85
C TRP A 118 -7.70 2.11 -17.29
N ARG A 119 -6.67 1.27 -17.46
CA ARG A 119 -6.26 0.67 -18.73
C ARG A 119 -6.67 -0.80 -18.72
N SER A 120 -7.40 -1.24 -19.75
CA SER A 120 -7.83 -2.64 -19.86
C SER A 120 -6.64 -3.59 -20.03
N LEU A 121 -6.71 -4.73 -19.35
CA LEU A 121 -5.79 -5.88 -19.48
C LEU A 121 -6.42 -7.04 -20.27
N GLY A 122 -7.69 -6.93 -20.65
CA GLY A 122 -8.47 -8.03 -21.23
C GLY A 122 -9.25 -8.81 -20.17
N GLY A 123 -10.23 -9.62 -20.60
CA GLY A 123 -11.08 -10.41 -19.67
C GLY A 123 -11.91 -9.60 -18.69
N GLY A 124 -12.00 -8.29 -18.87
CA GLY A 124 -12.65 -7.36 -17.93
C GLY A 124 -11.70 -6.81 -16.86
N ALA A 125 -10.49 -7.34 -16.71
CA ALA A 125 -9.49 -6.81 -15.81
C ALA A 125 -8.91 -5.49 -16.30
N SER A 126 -8.52 -4.62 -15.38
CA SER A 126 -7.92 -3.33 -15.66
C SER A 126 -6.83 -2.98 -14.67
N GLN A 127 -5.91 -2.11 -15.07
CA GLN A 127 -4.86 -1.59 -14.20
C GLN A 127 -4.69 -0.08 -14.36
N MET A 128 -4.06 0.52 -13.36
CA MET A 128 -3.44 1.83 -13.44
C MET A 128 -2.06 1.75 -12.80
N LYS A 129 -1.01 2.18 -13.51
CA LYS A 129 0.31 2.39 -12.88
C LYS A 129 0.27 3.67 -12.06
N VAL A 130 0.76 3.58 -10.84
CA VAL A 130 0.95 4.73 -9.95
C VAL A 130 2.42 5.14 -10.08
N PRO A 131 2.72 6.34 -10.60
CA PRO A 131 4.10 6.80 -10.75
C PRO A 131 4.76 6.99 -9.38
N THR A 132 6.01 6.57 -9.27
CA THR A 132 6.89 6.77 -8.13
C THR A 132 8.20 7.41 -8.60
N SER A 133 8.95 8.03 -7.70
CA SER A 133 10.24 8.66 -8.01
C SER A 133 11.37 7.63 -8.16
N ASP A 134 11.22 6.45 -7.56
CA ASP A 134 12.19 5.36 -7.69
C ASP A 134 11.76 4.34 -8.75
N SER A 135 12.72 3.58 -9.26
CA SER A 135 12.51 2.51 -10.24
C SER A 135 12.71 1.11 -9.68
N SER A 136 12.92 0.99 -8.36
CA SER A 136 13.18 -0.30 -7.70
C SER A 136 11.91 -1.15 -7.60
N THR A 137 10.74 -0.49 -7.66
CA THR A 137 9.45 -1.15 -7.57
C THR A 137 8.49 -0.63 -8.62
N VAL A 138 7.47 -1.43 -8.93
CA VAL A 138 6.34 -0.99 -9.74
C VAL A 138 5.07 -1.03 -8.92
N VAL A 139 4.43 0.13 -8.78
CA VAL A 139 3.16 0.29 -8.05
C VAL A 139 2.00 0.32 -9.03
N ARG A 140 0.97 -0.50 -8.78
CA ARG A 140 -0.22 -0.61 -9.62
C ARG A 140 -1.49 -0.68 -8.79
N LEU A 141 -2.54 -0.06 -9.29
CA LEU A 141 -3.90 -0.42 -8.95
C LEU A 141 -4.36 -1.48 -9.94
N LEU A 142 -4.92 -2.57 -9.44
CA LEU A 142 -5.52 -3.65 -10.21
C LEU A 142 -7.00 -3.72 -9.91
N LYS A 143 -7.82 -3.89 -10.96
CA LYS A 143 -9.26 -4.12 -10.84
C LYS A 143 -9.59 -5.44 -11.53
N ILE A 144 -10.06 -6.40 -10.77
CA ILE A 144 -10.43 -7.75 -11.23
C ILE A 144 -11.94 -7.92 -11.05
N PRO A 145 -12.70 -8.23 -12.10
CA PRO A 145 -14.14 -8.44 -11.99
C PRO A 145 -14.50 -9.56 -11.04
N ALA A 146 -15.63 -9.41 -10.35
CA ALA A 146 -16.18 -10.40 -9.43
C ALA A 146 -16.17 -11.83 -10.02
N GLY A 147 -15.66 -12.80 -9.25
CA GLY A 147 -15.59 -14.21 -9.63
C GLY A 147 -14.57 -14.55 -10.71
N LYS A 148 -13.75 -13.59 -11.19
CA LYS A 148 -12.73 -13.87 -12.22
C LYS A 148 -11.37 -14.20 -11.60
N PRO A 149 -10.66 -15.21 -12.15
CA PRO A 149 -9.30 -15.50 -11.75
C PRO A 149 -8.30 -14.56 -12.43
N VAL A 150 -7.19 -14.29 -11.75
CA VAL A 150 -5.95 -13.82 -12.36
C VAL A 150 -5.25 -15.03 -12.98
N PRO A 151 -4.58 -14.92 -14.15
CA PRO A 151 -3.78 -16.03 -14.67
C PRO A 151 -2.77 -16.52 -13.64
N GLU A 152 -2.56 -17.84 -13.58
CA GLU A 152 -1.57 -18.45 -12.70
C GLU A 152 -0.18 -17.88 -12.96
N HIS A 153 0.50 -17.45 -11.90
CA HIS A 153 1.80 -16.82 -11.97
C HIS A 153 2.62 -17.09 -10.70
N GLY A 154 3.92 -16.95 -10.84
CA GLY A 154 4.87 -16.88 -9.76
C GLY A 154 5.59 -15.53 -9.78
N HIS A 155 6.48 -15.33 -8.84
CA HIS A 155 7.17 -14.09 -8.62
C HIS A 155 8.68 -14.22 -8.96
N SER A 156 9.37 -13.10 -9.18
CA SER A 156 10.83 -13.01 -9.36
C SER A 156 11.46 -12.03 -8.38
N GLY A 157 10.79 -11.81 -7.26
CA GLY A 157 11.05 -10.88 -6.21
C GLY A 157 9.80 -10.75 -5.37
N ARG A 158 9.85 -9.92 -4.36
CA ARG A 158 8.72 -9.74 -3.44
C ARG A 158 7.58 -8.96 -4.10
N GLU A 159 6.36 -9.34 -3.73
CA GLU A 159 5.15 -8.61 -4.03
C GLU A 159 4.33 -8.38 -2.76
N LEU A 160 3.78 -7.17 -2.62
CA LEU A 160 2.74 -6.85 -1.65
C LEU A 160 1.46 -6.54 -2.39
N THR A 161 0.39 -7.26 -2.09
CA THR A 161 -0.96 -6.99 -2.58
C THR A 161 -1.86 -6.60 -1.41
N LEU A 162 -2.36 -5.35 -1.42
CA LEU A 162 -3.30 -4.79 -0.43
C LEU A 162 -4.68 -4.65 -1.06
N VAL A 163 -5.71 -5.21 -0.43
CA VAL A 163 -7.10 -5.08 -0.90
C VAL A 163 -7.69 -3.73 -0.49
N LEU A 164 -8.16 -2.96 -1.48
CA LEU A 164 -8.81 -1.66 -1.29
C LEU A 164 -10.35 -1.76 -1.34
N ALA A 165 -10.89 -2.68 -2.15
CA ALA A 165 -12.33 -2.98 -2.23
C ALA A 165 -12.53 -4.42 -2.68
N GLY A 166 -13.69 -4.99 -2.35
CA GLY A 166 -13.98 -6.40 -2.62
C GLY A 166 -13.09 -7.33 -1.83
N SER A 167 -12.83 -8.49 -2.40
CA SER A 167 -11.94 -9.50 -1.83
C SER A 167 -11.44 -10.45 -2.92
N PHE A 168 -10.33 -11.12 -2.65
CA PHE A 168 -9.85 -12.23 -3.45
C PHE A 168 -9.42 -13.38 -2.54
N GLY A 169 -9.32 -14.56 -3.09
CA GLY A 169 -8.78 -15.72 -2.40
C GLY A 169 -7.96 -16.58 -3.34
N ASP A 170 -7.10 -17.37 -2.74
CA ASP A 170 -6.34 -18.44 -3.39
C ASP A 170 -6.58 -19.77 -2.65
N SER A 171 -5.67 -20.73 -2.81
CA SER A 171 -5.73 -22.03 -2.11
C SER A 171 -5.41 -21.94 -0.61
N VAL A 172 -4.85 -20.80 -0.15
CA VAL A 172 -4.35 -20.63 1.21
C VAL A 172 -5.30 -19.82 2.07
N SER A 173 -5.81 -18.69 1.56
CA SER A 173 -6.61 -17.76 2.35
C SER A 173 -7.58 -16.92 1.51
N ILE A 174 -8.43 -16.14 2.20
CA ILE A 174 -9.27 -15.09 1.62
C ILE A 174 -8.83 -13.76 2.21
N PHE A 175 -8.53 -12.82 1.32
CA PHE A 175 -8.07 -11.47 1.65
C PHE A 175 -9.21 -10.48 1.40
N ASN A 176 -9.61 -9.76 2.44
CA ASN A 176 -10.68 -8.77 2.41
C ASN A 176 -10.10 -7.37 2.45
N ARG A 177 -10.95 -6.37 2.32
CA ARG A 177 -10.51 -4.96 2.39
C ARG A 177 -9.63 -4.68 3.60
N GLY A 178 -8.46 -4.11 3.34
CA GLY A 178 -7.43 -3.81 4.34
C GLY A 178 -6.43 -4.94 4.57
N ASP A 179 -6.73 -6.17 4.16
CA ASP A 179 -5.79 -7.29 4.26
C ASP A 179 -4.65 -7.16 3.25
N VAL A 180 -3.49 -7.69 3.62
CA VAL A 180 -2.31 -7.78 2.76
C VAL A 180 -1.91 -9.22 2.52
N GLU A 181 -1.50 -9.52 1.28
CA GLU A 181 -0.77 -10.72 0.90
C GLU A 181 0.67 -10.33 0.59
N LEU A 182 1.62 -11.07 1.13
CA LEU A 182 3.04 -10.97 0.80
C LEU A 182 3.44 -12.24 0.06
N ALA A 183 3.90 -12.07 -1.17
CA ALA A 183 4.39 -13.15 -2.01
C ALA A 183 5.88 -12.98 -2.28
N ASP A 184 6.57 -14.09 -2.43
CA ASP A 184 7.99 -14.18 -2.78
C ASP A 184 8.23 -15.16 -3.94
N ASP A 185 9.49 -15.46 -4.22
CA ASP A 185 9.91 -16.33 -5.33
C ASP A 185 9.39 -17.76 -5.22
N ASP A 186 9.02 -18.21 -4.04
CA ASP A 186 8.56 -19.58 -3.79
C ASP A 186 7.05 -19.75 -4.02
N LEU A 187 6.28 -18.63 -4.07
CA LEU A 187 4.85 -18.68 -4.26
C LEU A 187 4.49 -18.73 -5.75
N THR A 188 3.78 -19.79 -6.14
CA THR A 188 3.05 -19.85 -7.42
C THR A 188 1.56 -20.05 -7.11
N HIS A 189 0.73 -19.10 -7.55
CA HIS A 189 -0.68 -19.09 -7.21
C HIS A 189 -1.58 -18.58 -8.34
N GLN A 190 -2.89 -18.79 -8.17
CA GLN A 190 -3.93 -18.27 -9.04
C GLN A 190 -4.98 -17.54 -8.21
N PRO A 191 -4.76 -16.27 -7.85
CA PRO A 191 -5.75 -15.51 -7.10
C PRO A 191 -7.04 -15.37 -7.90
N LYS A 192 -8.17 -15.38 -7.20
CA LYS A 192 -9.49 -15.22 -7.78
C LYS A 192 -10.31 -14.21 -6.98
N ALA A 193 -10.82 -13.19 -7.66
CA ALA A 193 -11.79 -12.27 -7.03
C ALA A 193 -13.02 -13.06 -6.56
N THR A 194 -13.50 -12.79 -5.36
CA THR A 194 -14.70 -13.47 -4.84
C THR A 194 -15.95 -13.00 -5.60
N PRO A 195 -17.04 -13.80 -5.60
CA PRO A 195 -18.31 -13.34 -6.15
C PRO A 195 -18.87 -12.15 -5.38
N GLY A 196 -19.62 -11.28 -6.08
CA GLY A 196 -20.36 -10.17 -5.47
C GLY A 196 -19.93 -8.83 -5.99
N GLU A 197 -18.70 -8.39 -5.68
CA GLU A 197 -18.16 -7.13 -6.14
C GLU A 197 -16.76 -7.29 -6.78
N ASP A 198 -16.38 -6.30 -7.59
CA ASP A 198 -15.05 -6.29 -8.19
C ASP A 198 -13.99 -6.14 -7.11
N CYS A 199 -12.90 -6.90 -7.23
CA CYS A 199 -11.75 -6.76 -6.35
C CYS A 199 -10.82 -5.67 -6.87
N ILE A 200 -10.53 -4.68 -6.02
CA ILE A 200 -9.56 -3.62 -6.33
C ILE A 200 -8.42 -3.73 -5.33
N CYS A 201 -7.20 -3.90 -5.87
CA CYS A 201 -5.97 -4.05 -5.10
C CYS A 201 -4.94 -3.00 -5.46
N LEU A 202 -4.10 -2.67 -4.49
CA LEU A 202 -2.81 -2.02 -4.67
C LEU A 202 -1.74 -3.11 -4.67
N ALA A 203 -1.04 -3.26 -5.79
CA ALA A 203 0.06 -4.22 -5.94
C ALA A 203 1.39 -3.49 -6.08
N ILE A 204 2.39 -3.88 -5.30
CA ILE A 204 3.77 -3.41 -5.33
C ILE A 204 4.66 -4.59 -5.65
N THR A 205 5.39 -4.53 -6.77
CA THR A 205 6.24 -5.62 -7.25
C THR A 205 7.67 -5.15 -7.44
N GLU A 206 8.66 -5.95 -7.04
CA GLU A 206 10.10 -5.68 -7.26
C GLU A 206 10.54 -6.11 -8.66
N ALA A 207 9.87 -7.09 -9.24
CA ALA A 207 10.18 -7.62 -10.57
C ALA A 207 8.92 -8.02 -11.33
N PRO A 208 9.01 -8.21 -12.65
CA PRO A 208 7.89 -8.70 -13.45
C PRO A 208 7.42 -10.09 -13.01
N LEU A 209 6.10 -10.33 -13.06
CA LEU A 209 5.50 -11.63 -12.78
C LEU A 209 5.95 -12.71 -13.78
N ARG A 210 6.02 -13.95 -13.32
CA ARG A 210 6.33 -15.13 -14.13
C ARG A 210 5.04 -15.90 -14.43
N PHE A 211 4.36 -15.59 -15.52
CA PHE A 211 3.17 -16.31 -15.92
C PHE A 211 3.49 -17.73 -16.42
N THR A 212 2.71 -18.73 -16.01
CA THR A 212 2.82 -20.12 -16.48
C THR A 212 2.34 -20.26 -17.93
N SER A 213 1.33 -19.49 -18.33
CA SER A 213 0.78 -19.47 -19.69
C SER A 213 1.73 -18.80 -20.70
N ARG A 214 2.11 -19.54 -21.76
CA ARG A 214 2.96 -19.01 -22.85
C ARG A 214 2.31 -17.82 -23.57
N ILE A 215 0.98 -17.84 -23.74
CA ILE A 215 0.23 -16.75 -24.39
C ILE A 215 0.31 -15.49 -23.54
N VAL A 216 0.07 -15.60 -22.24
CA VAL A 216 0.15 -14.45 -21.31
C VAL A 216 1.57 -13.88 -21.29
N ARG A 217 2.59 -14.73 -21.25
CA ARG A 217 4.00 -14.29 -21.32
C ARG A 217 4.33 -13.54 -22.61
N PHE A 218 3.75 -13.95 -23.74
CA PHE A 218 3.97 -13.27 -25.02
C PHE A 218 3.35 -11.87 -25.06
N ILE A 219 2.17 -11.69 -24.47
CA ILE A 219 1.48 -10.39 -24.45
C ILE A 219 1.87 -9.51 -23.26
N GLN A 220 2.51 -10.08 -22.23
CA GLN A 220 2.92 -9.39 -21.01
C GLN A 220 3.65 -8.05 -21.24
N PRO A 221 4.67 -7.95 -22.13
CA PRO A 221 5.37 -6.68 -22.36
C PRO A 221 4.44 -5.58 -22.90
N PHE A 222 3.44 -5.94 -23.71
CA PHE A 222 2.47 -5.00 -24.27
C PHE A 222 1.46 -4.53 -23.21
N LEU A 223 1.19 -5.35 -22.22
CA LEU A 223 0.32 -5.01 -21.09
C LEU A 223 1.08 -4.24 -20.01
N GLY A 224 2.41 -4.35 -20.01
CA GLY A 224 3.29 -3.69 -19.04
C GLY A 224 3.16 -4.26 -17.62
N ILE A 225 2.93 -5.59 -17.53
CA ILE A 225 2.79 -6.34 -16.27
C ILE A 225 3.95 -7.33 -16.10
#